data_b9e4d0cdd5653daf0161e63781110739
#
_entry.id   b9e4d0cdd5653daf0161e63781110739
#
_cell.length_a   1.000
_cell.length_b   1.000
_cell.length_c   1.000
_cell.angle_alpha   90.00
_cell.angle_beta   90.00
_cell.angle_gamma   90.00
#
_symmetry.space_group_name_H-M   'P 1'
#
loop_
_entity.id
_entity.type
_entity.pdbx_description
1 polymer ?
#
loop_
_entity_poly.entity_id
_entity_poly.type
_entity_poly.pdbx_seq_one_letter_code
_entity_poly.pdbx_strand_id
1 'polypeptide(L)'
;MADAKLYLRPIGFLYGPPAEAALAEGLALPLAGGPIAFTAGVLIEGTPRKSTRRLVAADALKGARDTDLKALLKRVTTKRPPFAGIPLDEPVLMGIVNVTPDSFSDGGLYDTTDGAIAHAAELTSHGAAIVDIGGESTRPGSDTVEETDELARLVPVLKGLKGIDAVISIDTRKAPVAKAAAKAGAMILNDVSALTYDPQSLAVVVKAKLSLVLMHAKGPPKTMQDDPRYDDVVLEVFDYLEARINAARAAGIPPARIAADPGLGFGKTLGHNLKLLASLSLLHGLGVPLLVGASRKRFIGGLGEGKDPRSREPGSHAAAIAAASQGVQILRVHDVEGTSQALAVWRASLLR
;
A
#
# COMPACT_ATOMS: atom_id res chain seq x y z
N MET A 1 -26.92 11.04 -13.21
CA MET A 1 -26.19 11.70 -12.12
C MET A 1 -25.55 10.58 -11.33
N ALA A 2 -24.25 10.64 -11.02
CA ALA A 2 -23.65 9.64 -10.14
C ALA A 2 -24.33 9.75 -8.78
N ASP A 3 -24.76 8.60 -8.22
CA ASP A 3 -25.42 8.58 -6.91
C ASP A 3 -24.46 9.11 -5.84
N ALA A 4 -25.00 9.88 -4.90
CA ALA A 4 -24.25 10.39 -3.75
C ALA A 4 -23.72 9.20 -2.95
N LYS A 5 -22.41 9.19 -2.68
CA LYS A 5 -21.71 8.12 -1.95
C LYS A 5 -21.27 8.61 -0.59
N LEU A 6 -21.20 7.69 0.37
CA LEU A 6 -20.68 7.95 1.70
C LEU A 6 -19.22 7.49 1.81
N TYR A 7 -18.40 8.36 2.41
CA TYR A 7 -17.03 8.05 2.81
C TYR A 7 -16.84 8.45 4.27
N LEU A 8 -16.01 7.74 4.98
CA LEU A 8 -15.67 8.04 6.37
C LEU A 8 -14.14 8.14 6.51
N ARG A 9 -13.67 9.29 6.97
CA ARG A 9 -12.27 9.49 7.35
C ARG A 9 -12.16 9.49 8.87
N PRO A 10 -11.70 8.39 9.51
CA PRO A 10 -11.37 8.36 10.93
C PRO A 10 -10.32 9.41 11.29
N ILE A 11 -10.49 10.07 12.43
CA ILE A 11 -9.60 11.07 13.00
C ILE A 11 -9.59 10.98 14.53
N GLY A 12 -8.71 11.73 15.20
CA GLY A 12 -8.60 11.68 16.66
C GLY A 12 -8.12 10.31 17.13
N PHE A 13 -6.96 9.89 16.61
CA PHE A 13 -6.39 8.58 16.91
C PHE A 13 -5.88 8.52 18.34
N LEU A 14 -6.18 7.40 19.00
CA LEU A 14 -5.67 6.99 20.29
C LEU A 14 -4.85 5.71 20.12
N TYR A 15 -3.84 5.55 20.97
CA TYR A 15 -2.90 4.43 20.93
C TYR A 15 -2.67 3.90 22.34
N GLY A 16 -2.28 2.62 22.46
CA GLY A 16 -1.94 2.01 23.75
C GLY A 16 -3.04 2.11 24.81
N PRO A 17 -2.71 2.27 26.11
CA PRO A 17 -3.67 2.28 27.19
C PRO A 17 -4.84 3.28 27.04
N PRO A 18 -4.62 4.53 26.56
CA PRO A 18 -5.72 5.43 26.24
C PRO A 18 -6.71 4.91 25.20
N ALA A 19 -6.22 4.18 24.18
CA ALA A 19 -7.09 3.56 23.18
C ALA A 19 -7.96 2.45 23.80
N GLU A 20 -7.36 1.59 24.61
CA GLU A 20 -8.04 0.49 25.30
C GLU A 20 -9.15 1.02 26.24
N ALA A 21 -8.83 2.04 27.04
CA ALA A 21 -9.81 2.67 27.93
C ALA A 21 -10.97 3.29 27.16
N ALA A 22 -10.69 4.08 26.12
CA ALA A 22 -11.73 4.71 25.32
C ALA A 22 -12.61 3.71 24.55
N LEU A 23 -12.04 2.58 24.11
CA LEU A 23 -12.80 1.48 23.49
C LEU A 23 -13.74 0.81 24.52
N ALA A 24 -13.24 0.53 25.72
CA ALA A 24 -14.02 -0.08 26.81
C ALA A 24 -15.20 0.80 27.25
N GLU A 25 -15.01 2.11 27.31
CA GLU A 25 -16.02 3.10 27.65
C GLU A 25 -16.97 3.43 26.47
N GLY A 26 -16.69 2.94 25.26
CA GLY A 26 -17.48 3.22 24.06
C GLY A 26 -17.30 4.63 23.47
N LEU A 27 -16.26 5.35 23.91
CA LEU A 27 -15.91 6.71 23.46
C LEU A 27 -15.10 6.71 22.16
N ALA A 28 -14.58 5.55 21.77
CA ALA A 28 -13.82 5.36 20.53
C ALA A 28 -14.26 4.11 19.79
N LEU A 29 -13.81 3.98 18.55
CA LEU A 29 -14.01 2.81 17.69
C LEU A 29 -12.65 2.27 17.22
N PRO A 30 -12.49 0.94 17.05
CA PRO A 30 -11.24 0.38 16.57
C PRO A 30 -11.01 0.72 15.10
N LEU A 31 -9.78 1.05 14.73
CA LEU A 31 -9.38 1.25 13.34
C LEU A 31 -8.86 -0.07 12.76
N ALA A 32 -9.57 -0.61 11.76
CA ALA A 32 -9.24 -1.89 11.11
C ALA A 32 -9.09 -3.07 12.10
N GLY A 33 -9.70 -2.96 13.29
CA GLY A 33 -9.59 -3.96 14.37
C GLY A 33 -8.21 -4.06 15.01
N GLY A 34 -7.31 -3.14 14.68
CA GLY A 34 -5.96 -3.07 15.24
C GLY A 34 -5.92 -2.34 16.59
N PRO A 35 -4.70 -2.11 17.13
CA PRO A 35 -4.51 -1.46 18.42
C PRO A 35 -4.81 0.06 18.39
N ILE A 36 -5.05 0.62 17.23
CA ILE A 36 -5.40 2.04 17.07
C ILE A 36 -6.90 2.19 17.21
N ALA A 37 -7.34 3.18 17.99
CA ALA A 37 -8.73 3.60 18.08
C ALA A 37 -8.90 5.03 17.54
N PHE A 38 -10.11 5.40 17.16
CA PHE A 38 -10.45 6.76 16.74
C PHE A 38 -11.69 7.29 17.46
N THR A 39 -11.67 8.57 17.84
CA THR A 39 -12.72 9.21 18.63
C THR A 39 -13.74 9.98 17.79
N ALA A 40 -13.41 10.25 16.52
CA ALA A 40 -14.29 10.95 15.61
C ALA A 40 -14.01 10.57 14.15
N GLY A 41 -14.91 10.90 13.26
CA GLY A 41 -14.75 10.76 11.82
C GLY A 41 -15.27 11.98 11.08
N VAL A 42 -14.65 12.30 9.95
CA VAL A 42 -15.22 13.20 8.97
C VAL A 42 -16.06 12.36 8.01
N LEU A 43 -17.38 12.48 8.14
CA LEU A 43 -18.33 11.88 7.20
C LEU A 43 -18.43 12.77 5.98
N ILE A 44 -18.21 12.20 4.80
CA ILE A 44 -18.23 12.88 3.50
C ILE A 44 -19.35 12.26 2.69
N GLU A 45 -20.24 13.09 2.15
CA GLU A 45 -21.36 12.66 1.34
C GLU A 45 -21.37 13.41 0.00
N GLY A 46 -21.43 12.67 -1.10
CA GLY A 46 -21.46 13.23 -2.44
C GLY A 46 -20.54 12.56 -3.44
N THR A 47 -19.92 13.35 -4.31
CA THR A 47 -18.99 12.93 -5.36
C THR A 47 -17.67 13.69 -5.22
N PRO A 48 -16.58 13.27 -5.89
CA PRO A 48 -15.32 14.04 -5.91
C PRO A 48 -15.49 15.52 -6.28
N ARG A 49 -16.40 15.84 -7.19
CA ARG A 49 -16.67 17.23 -7.63
C ARG A 49 -17.50 18.04 -6.64
N LYS A 50 -18.44 17.37 -5.95
CA LYS A 50 -19.36 18.04 -5.05
C LYS A 50 -19.66 17.16 -3.86
N SER A 51 -19.10 17.51 -2.72
CA SER A 51 -19.30 16.76 -1.47
C SER A 51 -19.53 17.71 -0.30
N THR A 52 -20.31 17.26 0.67
CA THR A 52 -20.45 17.86 1.99
C THR A 52 -19.59 17.10 2.99
N ARG A 53 -19.13 17.79 4.03
CA ARG A 53 -18.29 17.19 5.07
C ARG A 53 -18.79 17.61 6.44
N ARG A 54 -18.94 16.65 7.34
CA ARG A 54 -19.32 16.92 8.73
C ARG A 54 -18.51 16.09 9.69
N LEU A 55 -18.11 16.67 10.80
CA LEU A 55 -17.48 15.98 11.90
C LEU A 55 -18.53 15.21 12.69
N VAL A 56 -18.24 13.96 13.02
CA VAL A 56 -19.14 13.07 13.78
C VAL A 56 -18.32 12.33 14.83
N ALA A 57 -18.74 12.38 16.07
CA ALA A 57 -18.10 11.64 17.16
C ALA A 57 -18.32 10.13 17.03
N ALA A 58 -17.42 9.33 17.61
CA ALA A 58 -17.43 7.87 17.49
C ALA A 58 -18.71 7.23 18.04
N ASP A 59 -19.24 7.72 19.15
CA ASP A 59 -20.52 7.28 19.75
C ASP A 59 -21.71 7.52 18.82
N ALA A 60 -21.77 8.69 18.18
CA ALA A 60 -22.79 9.02 17.18
C ALA A 60 -22.67 8.15 15.91
N LEU A 61 -21.44 7.83 15.47
CA LEU A 61 -21.21 6.88 14.38
C LEU A 61 -21.71 5.47 14.74
N LYS A 62 -21.44 5.00 15.96
CA LYS A 62 -21.89 3.70 16.48
C LYS A 62 -23.42 3.62 16.55
N GLY A 63 -24.08 4.72 16.92
CA GLY A 63 -25.54 4.83 16.99
C GLY A 63 -26.25 5.06 15.66
N ALA A 64 -25.53 5.19 14.55
CA ALA A 64 -26.13 5.46 13.25
C ALA A 64 -27.17 4.41 12.86
N ARG A 65 -28.29 4.86 12.27
CA ARG A 65 -29.36 3.97 11.77
C ARG A 65 -29.24 3.68 10.28
N ASP A 66 -28.57 4.55 9.55
CA ASP A 66 -28.35 4.44 8.10
C ASP A 66 -27.60 3.16 7.75
N THR A 67 -28.11 2.39 6.78
CA THR A 67 -27.59 1.08 6.40
C THR A 67 -26.23 1.18 5.72
N ASP A 68 -26.02 2.20 4.87
CA ASP A 68 -24.79 2.37 4.13
C ASP A 68 -23.66 2.84 5.05
N LEU A 69 -23.98 3.74 6.00
CA LEU A 69 -23.05 4.15 7.04
C LEU A 69 -22.66 2.98 7.96
N LYS A 70 -23.61 2.11 8.34
CA LYS A 70 -23.30 0.88 9.10
C LYS A 70 -22.37 -0.05 8.33
N ALA A 71 -22.63 -0.26 7.05
CA ALA A 71 -21.79 -1.09 6.19
C ALA A 71 -20.39 -0.50 6.03
N LEU A 72 -20.29 0.82 5.85
CA LEU A 72 -19.01 1.54 5.78
C LEU A 72 -18.26 1.45 7.12
N LEU A 73 -18.93 1.72 8.22
CA LEU A 73 -18.33 1.63 9.56
C LEU A 73 -17.81 0.23 9.86
N LYS A 74 -18.58 -0.81 9.51
CA LYS A 74 -18.13 -2.20 9.61
C LYS A 74 -16.82 -2.43 8.84
N ARG A 75 -16.70 -1.93 7.59
CA ARG A 75 -15.46 -2.05 6.81
C ARG A 75 -14.29 -1.33 7.48
N VAL A 76 -14.53 -0.14 8.03
CA VAL A 76 -13.49 0.67 8.72
C VAL A 76 -13.01 -0.01 10.00
N THR A 77 -13.91 -0.64 10.78
CA THR A 77 -13.60 -1.15 12.12
C THR A 77 -13.22 -2.63 12.18
N THR A 78 -13.57 -3.43 11.16
CA THR A 78 -13.30 -4.87 11.16
C THR A 78 -11.81 -5.17 11.06
N LYS A 79 -11.33 -6.08 11.92
CA LYS A 79 -9.95 -6.59 11.90
C LYS A 79 -9.60 -7.17 10.53
N ARG A 80 -8.42 -6.85 10.05
CA ARG A 80 -7.90 -7.40 8.79
C ARG A 80 -7.42 -8.84 9.01
N PRO A 81 -7.85 -9.78 8.15
CA PRO A 81 -7.29 -11.13 8.18
C PRO A 81 -5.82 -11.12 7.77
N PRO A 82 -5.06 -12.20 8.06
CA PRO A 82 -3.71 -12.35 7.55
C PRO A 82 -3.66 -12.19 6.03
N PHE A 83 -2.62 -11.49 5.52
CA PHE A 83 -2.37 -11.30 4.09
C PHE A 83 -1.20 -12.17 3.65
N ALA A 84 -1.40 -13.04 2.66
CA ALA A 84 -0.42 -14.05 2.24
C ALA A 84 0.15 -14.87 3.41
N GLY A 85 -0.67 -15.15 4.44
CA GLY A 85 -0.28 -15.87 5.64
C GLY A 85 0.35 -15.01 6.75
N ILE A 86 0.63 -13.74 6.49
CA ILE A 86 1.27 -12.81 7.44
C ILE A 86 0.20 -12.14 8.30
N PRO A 87 0.26 -12.22 9.64
CA PRO A 87 -0.59 -11.44 10.54
C PRO A 87 -0.40 -9.93 10.32
N LEU A 88 -1.47 -9.16 10.44
CA LEU A 88 -1.48 -7.71 10.24
C LEU A 88 -1.83 -6.94 11.53
N ASP A 89 -1.51 -7.50 12.68
CA ASP A 89 -1.73 -6.89 13.99
C ASP A 89 -0.81 -5.69 14.24
N GLU A 90 0.35 -5.71 13.58
CA GLU A 90 1.33 -4.62 13.54
C GLU A 90 1.69 -4.28 12.08
N PRO A 91 2.26 -3.08 11.83
CA PRO A 91 2.77 -2.74 10.50
C PRO A 91 3.84 -3.73 10.03
N VAL A 92 3.64 -4.27 8.84
CA VAL A 92 4.53 -5.24 8.17
C VAL A 92 5.43 -4.49 7.19
N LEU A 93 6.71 -4.84 7.17
CA LEU A 93 7.67 -4.28 6.22
C LEU A 93 7.77 -5.15 4.96
N MET A 94 7.62 -4.49 3.80
CA MET A 94 7.83 -5.05 2.47
C MET A 94 9.09 -4.40 1.89
N GLY A 95 10.18 -5.16 1.84
CA GLY A 95 11.47 -4.69 1.33
C GLY A 95 11.52 -4.72 -0.19
N ILE A 96 12.05 -3.66 -0.81
CA ILE A 96 12.11 -3.48 -2.27
C ILE A 96 13.41 -4.07 -2.81
N VAL A 97 13.30 -5.00 -3.77
CA VAL A 97 14.43 -5.58 -4.51
C VAL A 97 14.26 -5.30 -6.01
N ASN A 98 14.95 -4.28 -6.52
CA ASN A 98 14.92 -3.95 -7.94
C ASN A 98 16.02 -4.71 -8.71
N VAL A 99 15.62 -5.49 -9.71
CA VAL A 99 16.50 -6.24 -10.60
C VAL A 99 16.49 -5.55 -11.98
N THR A 100 16.90 -4.26 -12.00
CA THR A 100 16.89 -3.45 -13.22
C THR A 100 18.27 -2.87 -13.48
N PRO A 101 18.68 -2.66 -14.77
CA PRO A 101 19.96 -2.03 -15.10
C PRO A 101 20.18 -0.66 -14.45
N ASP A 102 19.09 0.12 -14.26
CA ASP A 102 19.14 1.45 -13.62
C ASP A 102 19.33 1.39 -12.10
N SER A 103 19.22 0.21 -11.49
CA SER A 103 19.57 0.00 -10.08
C SER A 103 21.07 0.21 -9.83
N PHE A 104 21.86 0.30 -10.90
CA PHE A 104 23.30 0.66 -10.92
C PHE A 104 23.61 2.07 -10.43
N SER A 105 22.69 3.01 -10.58
CA SER A 105 22.85 4.37 -10.09
C SER A 105 22.92 4.47 -8.57
N ASP A 106 22.53 3.40 -7.87
CA ASP A 106 22.57 3.28 -6.41
C ASP A 106 23.88 2.65 -5.88
N GLY A 107 24.93 2.59 -6.70
CA GLY A 107 26.27 2.16 -6.27
C GLY A 107 26.69 0.74 -6.66
N GLY A 108 26.04 0.13 -7.65
CA GLY A 108 26.55 -1.09 -8.30
C GLY A 108 26.57 -2.38 -7.48
N LEU A 109 25.96 -2.40 -6.29
CA LEU A 109 26.05 -3.52 -5.36
C LEU A 109 25.21 -4.76 -5.77
N TYR A 110 24.16 -4.59 -6.61
CA TYR A 110 23.19 -5.65 -6.88
C TYR A 110 22.95 -5.91 -8.37
N ASP A 111 24.05 -5.83 -9.14
CA ASP A 111 24.08 -5.95 -10.60
C ASP A 111 23.87 -7.37 -11.11
N THR A 112 23.96 -8.34 -10.21
CA THR A 112 23.89 -9.76 -10.51
C THR A 112 22.73 -10.40 -9.82
N THR A 113 22.33 -11.58 -10.30
CA THR A 113 21.36 -12.47 -9.62
C THR A 113 21.75 -12.69 -8.15
N ASP A 114 23.03 -12.94 -7.88
CA ASP A 114 23.54 -13.20 -6.52
C ASP A 114 23.46 -11.95 -5.65
N GLY A 115 23.71 -10.77 -6.19
CA GLY A 115 23.53 -9.50 -5.47
C GLY A 115 22.08 -9.25 -5.07
N ALA A 116 21.11 -9.50 -5.96
CA ALA A 116 19.70 -9.36 -5.64
C ALA A 116 19.23 -10.37 -4.57
N ILE A 117 19.75 -11.60 -4.62
CA ILE A 117 19.49 -12.64 -3.60
C ILE A 117 20.08 -12.22 -2.25
N ALA A 118 21.32 -11.76 -2.22
CA ALA A 118 21.99 -11.27 -1.02
C ALA A 118 21.25 -10.09 -0.39
N HIS A 119 20.80 -9.13 -1.20
CA HIS A 119 20.01 -7.99 -0.75
C HIS A 119 18.65 -8.42 -0.17
N ALA A 120 17.94 -9.33 -0.82
CA ALA A 120 16.70 -9.87 -0.28
C ALA A 120 16.91 -10.54 1.09
N ALA A 121 18.02 -11.29 1.26
CA ALA A 121 18.38 -11.91 2.53
C ALA A 121 18.72 -10.86 3.61
N GLU A 122 19.45 -9.80 3.25
CA GLU A 122 19.73 -8.65 4.11
C GLU A 122 18.44 -7.97 4.59
N LEU A 123 17.52 -7.62 3.68
CA LEU A 123 16.24 -7.02 4.03
C LEU A 123 15.43 -7.91 4.97
N THR A 124 15.44 -9.23 4.75
CA THR A 124 14.78 -10.21 5.61
C THR A 124 15.41 -10.23 7.00
N SER A 125 16.74 -10.21 7.10
CA SER A 125 17.45 -10.17 8.40
C SER A 125 17.16 -8.91 9.20
N HIS A 126 16.81 -7.80 8.53
CA HIS A 126 16.41 -6.54 9.13
C HIS A 126 14.90 -6.45 9.45
N GLY A 127 14.13 -7.54 9.19
CA GLY A 127 12.73 -7.64 9.57
C GLY A 127 11.72 -7.43 8.45
N ALA A 128 12.12 -7.50 7.17
CA ALA A 128 11.17 -7.58 6.07
C ALA A 128 10.43 -8.91 6.10
N ALA A 129 9.12 -8.90 6.33
CA ALA A 129 8.28 -10.08 6.22
C ALA A 129 7.87 -10.40 4.76
N ILE A 130 8.04 -9.43 3.87
CA ILE A 130 7.79 -9.55 2.44
C ILE A 130 9.00 -8.97 1.71
N VAL A 131 9.49 -9.66 0.67
CA VAL A 131 10.45 -9.12 -0.30
C VAL A 131 9.76 -8.97 -1.65
N ASP A 132 9.79 -7.76 -2.21
CA ASP A 132 9.07 -7.39 -3.43
C ASP A 132 10.04 -7.23 -4.59
N ILE A 133 10.04 -8.22 -5.48
CA ILE A 133 11.02 -8.38 -6.55
C ILE A 133 10.50 -7.76 -7.84
N GLY A 134 11.17 -6.74 -8.37
CA GLY A 134 10.77 -6.06 -9.59
C GLY A 134 11.86 -6.10 -10.68
N GLY A 135 11.49 -6.52 -11.90
CA GLY A 135 12.38 -6.58 -13.08
C GLY A 135 12.18 -5.45 -14.08
N GLU A 136 11.10 -4.66 -13.91
CA GLU A 136 10.76 -3.48 -14.70
C GLU A 136 10.66 -2.26 -13.79
N SER A 137 11.30 -1.15 -14.20
CA SER A 137 11.08 0.12 -13.50
C SER A 137 9.74 0.71 -13.93
N THR A 138 8.83 0.89 -12.95
CA THR A 138 7.55 1.58 -13.16
C THR A 138 7.59 3.05 -12.70
N ARG A 139 8.80 3.57 -12.40
CA ARG A 139 9.01 4.97 -12.01
C ARG A 139 8.56 5.92 -13.13
N PRO A 140 8.08 7.15 -12.79
CA PRO A 140 7.76 8.15 -13.81
C PRO A 140 8.92 8.37 -14.79
N GLY A 141 8.63 8.28 -16.10
CA GLY A 141 9.62 8.44 -17.18
C GLY A 141 10.31 7.16 -17.63
N SER A 142 10.08 6.01 -16.99
CA SER A 142 10.71 4.75 -17.40
C SER A 142 10.12 4.18 -18.70
N ASP A 143 10.96 3.52 -19.47
CA ASP A 143 10.56 2.72 -20.62
C ASP A 143 9.99 1.36 -20.20
N THR A 144 9.12 0.81 -21.05
CA THR A 144 8.61 -0.55 -20.87
C THR A 144 9.71 -1.55 -21.22
N VAL A 145 9.87 -2.57 -20.36
CA VAL A 145 10.79 -3.69 -20.59
C VAL A 145 10.02 -4.80 -21.33
N GLU A 146 10.66 -5.47 -22.28
CA GLU A 146 10.05 -6.62 -22.94
C GLU A 146 9.87 -7.79 -21.95
N GLU A 147 8.84 -8.60 -22.17
CA GLU A 147 8.50 -9.73 -21.28
C GLU A 147 9.66 -10.71 -21.12
N THR A 148 10.33 -11.05 -22.24
CA THR A 148 11.48 -11.96 -22.24
C THR A 148 12.63 -11.46 -21.39
N ASP A 149 12.89 -10.17 -21.42
CA ASP A 149 13.97 -9.54 -20.66
C ASP A 149 13.62 -9.49 -19.17
N GLU A 150 12.37 -9.16 -18.84
CA GLU A 150 11.89 -9.17 -17.45
C GLU A 150 11.97 -10.59 -16.86
N LEU A 151 11.52 -11.61 -17.60
CA LEU A 151 11.66 -13.02 -17.20
C LEU A 151 13.12 -13.44 -17.02
N ALA A 152 14.00 -13.04 -17.93
CA ALA A 152 15.42 -13.38 -17.86
C ALA A 152 16.09 -12.80 -16.59
N ARG A 153 15.68 -11.61 -16.15
CA ARG A 153 16.15 -10.98 -14.89
C ARG A 153 15.59 -11.66 -13.65
N LEU A 154 14.29 -11.95 -13.63
CA LEU A 154 13.57 -12.34 -12.42
C LEU A 154 13.67 -13.82 -12.09
N VAL A 155 13.60 -14.71 -13.10
CA VAL A 155 13.53 -16.17 -12.86
C VAL A 155 14.76 -16.71 -12.12
N PRO A 156 16.00 -16.31 -12.41
CA PRO A 156 17.17 -16.74 -11.64
C PRO A 156 17.10 -16.29 -10.18
N VAL A 157 16.72 -15.02 -9.93
CA VAL A 157 16.60 -14.46 -8.57
C VAL A 157 15.56 -15.23 -7.77
N LEU A 158 14.34 -15.41 -8.34
CA LEU A 158 13.25 -16.14 -7.67
C LEU A 158 13.64 -17.57 -7.32
N LYS A 159 14.43 -18.26 -8.18
CA LYS A 159 14.94 -19.60 -7.87
C LYS A 159 15.94 -19.59 -6.71
N GLY A 160 16.81 -18.57 -6.65
CA GLY A 160 17.81 -18.42 -5.59
C GLY A 160 17.18 -18.03 -4.24
N LEU A 161 16.00 -17.43 -4.24
CA LEU A 161 15.25 -17.06 -3.03
C LEU A 161 14.48 -18.25 -2.41
N LYS A 162 14.57 -19.44 -2.96
CA LYS A 162 13.89 -20.62 -2.40
C LYS A 162 14.38 -20.91 -0.98
N GLY A 163 13.47 -20.85 -0.01
CA GLY A 163 13.77 -21.08 1.41
C GLY A 163 14.12 -19.82 2.19
N ILE A 164 14.00 -18.62 1.59
CA ILE A 164 14.10 -17.37 2.33
C ILE A 164 12.99 -17.29 3.38
N ASP A 165 13.29 -16.73 4.54
CA ASP A 165 12.31 -16.53 5.64
C ASP A 165 11.51 -15.22 5.44
N ALA A 166 10.95 -15.06 4.24
CA ALA A 166 10.05 -13.97 3.90
C ALA A 166 9.10 -14.41 2.78
N VAL A 167 7.93 -13.79 2.70
CA VAL A 167 6.99 -14.00 1.60
C VAL A 167 7.51 -13.29 0.35
N ILE A 168 7.58 -14.00 -0.77
CA ILE A 168 8.00 -13.42 -2.04
C ILE A 168 6.81 -12.76 -2.72
N SER A 169 6.95 -11.48 -3.02
CA SER A 169 6.08 -10.66 -3.88
C SER A 169 6.77 -10.42 -5.21
N ILE A 170 6.00 -10.37 -6.29
CA ILE A 170 6.46 -10.01 -7.62
C ILE A 170 5.82 -8.69 -8.06
N ASP A 171 6.64 -7.66 -8.31
CA ASP A 171 6.21 -6.36 -8.85
C ASP A 171 6.23 -6.45 -10.39
N THR A 172 5.07 -6.74 -10.97
CA THR A 172 4.89 -6.81 -12.43
C THR A 172 3.44 -6.56 -12.81
N ARG A 173 3.24 -6.05 -14.01
CA ARG A 173 1.91 -5.87 -14.64
C ARG A 173 1.65 -6.88 -15.76
N LYS A 174 2.60 -7.81 -16.03
CA LYS A 174 2.54 -8.79 -17.12
C LYS A 174 2.14 -10.18 -16.59
N ALA A 175 1.10 -10.76 -17.18
CA ALA A 175 0.58 -12.06 -16.79
C ALA A 175 1.59 -13.22 -16.94
N PRO A 176 2.39 -13.31 -18.02
CA PRO A 176 3.40 -14.37 -18.14
C PRO A 176 4.48 -14.30 -17.06
N VAL A 177 4.90 -13.08 -16.68
CA VAL A 177 5.87 -12.86 -15.59
C VAL A 177 5.27 -13.29 -14.26
N ALA A 178 4.04 -12.84 -13.93
CA ALA A 178 3.33 -13.26 -12.73
C ALA A 178 3.15 -14.79 -12.66
N LYS A 179 2.84 -15.43 -13.79
CA LYS A 179 2.70 -16.90 -13.89
C LYS A 179 4.02 -17.63 -13.63
N ALA A 180 5.12 -17.12 -14.16
CA ALA A 180 6.45 -17.69 -13.94
C ALA A 180 6.88 -17.51 -12.46
N ALA A 181 6.65 -16.33 -11.90
CA ALA A 181 6.94 -16.03 -10.50
C ALA A 181 6.13 -16.92 -9.54
N ALA A 182 4.84 -17.11 -9.79
CA ALA A 182 4.01 -18.04 -9.00
C ALA A 182 4.54 -19.47 -9.02
N LYS A 183 5.02 -19.95 -10.18
CA LYS A 183 5.65 -21.29 -10.29
C LYS A 183 6.97 -21.36 -9.51
N ALA A 184 7.68 -20.24 -9.36
CA ALA A 184 8.94 -20.14 -8.63
C ALA A 184 8.72 -19.92 -7.11
N GLY A 185 7.48 -19.77 -6.64
CA GLY A 185 7.15 -19.66 -5.23
C GLY A 185 6.68 -18.29 -4.76
N ALA A 186 6.50 -17.32 -5.67
CA ALA A 186 5.87 -16.03 -5.30
C ALA A 186 4.44 -16.27 -4.83
N MET A 187 4.06 -15.59 -3.75
CA MET A 187 2.72 -15.67 -3.13
C MET A 187 1.89 -14.41 -3.34
N ILE A 188 2.52 -13.29 -3.72
CA ILE A 188 1.86 -12.00 -3.94
C ILE A 188 2.16 -11.53 -5.36
N LEU A 189 1.14 -11.03 -6.06
CA LEU A 189 1.29 -10.15 -7.22
C LEU A 189 1.08 -8.71 -6.77
N ASN A 190 2.11 -7.87 -6.90
CA ASN A 190 2.04 -6.43 -6.72
C ASN A 190 1.92 -5.78 -8.10
N ASP A 191 0.69 -5.37 -8.47
CA ASP A 191 0.42 -4.83 -9.80
C ASP A 191 0.07 -3.34 -9.75
N VAL A 192 1.02 -2.51 -10.18
CA VAL A 192 0.88 -1.05 -10.23
C VAL A 192 -0.22 -0.57 -11.18
N SER A 193 -0.68 -1.45 -12.09
CA SER A 193 -1.79 -1.17 -13.01
C SER A 193 -3.16 -1.61 -12.48
N ALA A 194 -3.20 -2.26 -11.32
CA ALA A 194 -4.42 -2.85 -10.76
C ALA A 194 -5.15 -3.79 -11.75
N LEU A 195 -4.40 -4.67 -12.43
CA LEU A 195 -4.88 -5.64 -13.43
C LEU A 195 -5.56 -4.99 -14.66
N THR A 196 -5.10 -3.79 -15.04
CA THR A 196 -5.63 -3.12 -16.24
C THR A 196 -4.68 -3.15 -17.43
N TYR A 197 -3.40 -3.49 -17.21
CA TYR A 197 -2.40 -3.53 -18.28
C TYR A 197 -2.51 -4.81 -19.12
N ASP A 198 -2.52 -5.97 -18.47
CA ASP A 198 -2.61 -7.25 -19.13
C ASP A 198 -3.94 -7.94 -18.78
N PRO A 199 -4.83 -8.18 -19.75
CA PRO A 199 -6.15 -8.77 -19.50
C PRO A 199 -6.09 -10.22 -18.96
N GLN A 200 -4.95 -10.90 -19.08
CA GLN A 200 -4.75 -12.26 -18.58
C GLN A 200 -4.31 -12.28 -17.10
N SER A 201 -3.84 -11.17 -16.53
CA SER A 201 -3.32 -11.08 -15.15
C SER A 201 -4.35 -11.58 -14.13
N LEU A 202 -5.61 -11.21 -14.28
CA LEU A 202 -6.70 -11.64 -13.39
C LEU A 202 -6.83 -13.17 -13.36
N ALA A 203 -6.81 -13.82 -14.52
CA ALA A 203 -6.91 -15.29 -14.62
C ALA A 203 -5.70 -15.99 -13.97
N VAL A 204 -4.49 -15.40 -14.10
CA VAL A 204 -3.28 -15.92 -13.44
C VAL A 204 -3.42 -15.84 -11.93
N VAL A 205 -3.85 -14.71 -11.37
CA VAL A 205 -4.05 -14.53 -9.92
C VAL A 205 -5.05 -15.53 -9.35
N VAL A 206 -6.18 -15.73 -10.04
CA VAL A 206 -7.21 -16.68 -9.64
C VAL A 206 -6.66 -18.11 -9.65
N LYS A 207 -6.05 -18.53 -10.78
CA LYS A 207 -5.54 -19.89 -10.98
C LYS A 207 -4.39 -20.26 -10.05
N ALA A 208 -3.44 -19.32 -9.86
CA ALA A 208 -2.28 -19.53 -9.00
C ALA A 208 -2.58 -19.24 -7.51
N LYS A 209 -3.78 -18.78 -7.20
CA LYS A 209 -4.21 -18.40 -5.84
C LYS A 209 -3.31 -17.34 -5.20
N LEU A 210 -2.73 -16.43 -5.97
CA LEU A 210 -1.89 -15.35 -5.47
C LEU A 210 -2.70 -14.38 -4.60
N SER A 211 -2.09 -13.82 -3.59
CA SER A 211 -2.55 -12.57 -2.98
C SER A 211 -2.22 -11.41 -3.93
N LEU A 212 -2.97 -10.32 -3.86
CA LEU A 212 -2.96 -9.27 -4.86
C LEU A 212 -2.86 -7.90 -4.20
N VAL A 213 -1.92 -7.08 -4.65
CA VAL A 213 -1.89 -5.64 -4.35
C VAL A 213 -2.40 -4.89 -5.57
N LEU A 214 -3.44 -4.09 -5.37
CA LEU A 214 -4.05 -3.22 -6.38
C LEU A 214 -3.63 -1.78 -6.11
N MET A 215 -2.87 -1.17 -7.02
CA MET A 215 -2.40 0.21 -6.86
C MET A 215 -3.16 1.18 -7.79
N HIS A 216 -3.41 2.39 -7.29
CA HIS A 216 -3.92 3.49 -8.10
C HIS A 216 -2.78 4.23 -8.81
N ALA A 217 -2.82 4.26 -10.15
CA ALA A 217 -2.02 5.14 -10.99
C ALA A 217 -2.92 5.90 -11.98
N LYS A 218 -2.52 7.12 -12.36
CA LYS A 218 -3.25 7.91 -13.38
C LYS A 218 -2.31 8.23 -14.54
N GLY A 219 -2.59 7.64 -15.70
CA GLY A 219 -1.76 7.74 -16.90
C GLY A 219 -0.61 6.70 -16.96
N PRO A 220 0.00 6.55 -18.14
CA PRO A 220 1.14 5.66 -18.34
C PRO A 220 2.40 6.24 -17.70
N PRO A 221 3.42 5.41 -17.32
CA PRO A 221 4.64 5.87 -16.65
C PRO A 221 5.33 7.04 -17.35
N LYS A 222 5.38 7.08 -18.67
CA LYS A 222 6.06 8.14 -19.44
C LYS A 222 5.48 9.53 -19.21
N THR A 223 4.15 9.66 -19.10
CA THR A 223 3.45 10.97 -19.12
C THR A 223 2.61 11.21 -17.87
N MET A 224 2.59 10.27 -16.92
CA MET A 224 1.71 10.37 -15.74
C MET A 224 1.95 11.63 -14.88
N GLN A 225 3.10 12.27 -15.00
CA GLN A 225 3.47 13.45 -14.20
C GLN A 225 3.31 14.78 -14.95
N ASP A 226 2.92 14.76 -16.22
CA ASP A 226 2.89 15.99 -17.04
C ASP A 226 1.81 16.97 -16.56
N ASP A 227 0.60 16.49 -16.27
CA ASP A 227 -0.49 17.32 -15.73
C ASP A 227 -1.55 16.45 -15.01
N PRO A 228 -1.22 15.84 -13.87
CA PRO A 228 -2.19 15.03 -13.14
C PRO A 228 -3.24 15.93 -12.47
N ARG A 229 -4.51 15.81 -12.89
CA ARG A 229 -5.63 16.58 -12.36
C ARG A 229 -6.63 15.70 -11.62
N TYR A 230 -7.15 16.20 -10.50
CA TYR A 230 -8.18 15.57 -9.67
C TYR A 230 -9.13 16.67 -9.17
N ASP A 231 -10.42 16.36 -9.11
CA ASP A 231 -11.39 17.17 -8.38
C ASP A 231 -11.20 16.97 -6.86
N ASP A 232 -11.16 15.72 -6.40
CA ASP A 232 -10.68 15.33 -5.07
C ASP A 232 -9.86 14.04 -5.16
N VAL A 233 -8.55 14.16 -5.03
CA VAL A 233 -7.62 13.02 -5.19
C VAL A 233 -7.91 11.88 -4.21
N VAL A 234 -8.38 12.15 -2.99
CA VAL A 234 -8.63 11.11 -1.98
C VAL A 234 -9.86 10.30 -2.35
N LEU A 235 -10.93 10.97 -2.76
CA LEU A 235 -12.18 10.33 -3.15
C LEU A 235 -12.04 9.58 -4.49
N GLU A 236 -11.35 10.18 -5.47
CA GLU A 236 -11.11 9.52 -6.77
C GLU A 236 -10.24 8.28 -6.64
N VAL A 237 -9.20 8.32 -5.79
CA VAL A 237 -8.37 7.15 -5.49
C VAL A 237 -9.17 6.06 -4.78
N PHE A 238 -10.03 6.44 -3.82
CA PHE A 238 -10.91 5.49 -3.15
C PHE A 238 -11.85 4.81 -4.16
N ASP A 239 -12.52 5.59 -5.00
CA ASP A 239 -13.50 5.07 -5.97
C ASP A 239 -12.85 4.14 -6.99
N TYR A 240 -11.67 4.51 -7.49
CA TYR A 240 -10.89 3.65 -8.38
C TYR A 240 -10.55 2.32 -7.72
N LEU A 241 -9.96 2.37 -6.52
CA LEU A 241 -9.55 1.15 -5.80
C LEU A 241 -10.76 0.27 -5.45
N GLU A 242 -11.88 0.87 -5.02
CA GLU A 242 -13.11 0.11 -4.75
C GLU A 242 -13.62 -0.60 -6.01
N ALA A 243 -13.62 0.06 -7.17
CA ALA A 243 -14.00 -0.55 -8.43
C ALA A 243 -13.07 -1.72 -8.81
N ARG A 244 -11.74 -1.57 -8.61
CA ARG A 244 -10.77 -2.64 -8.87
C ARG A 244 -10.91 -3.81 -7.90
N ILE A 245 -11.12 -3.53 -6.61
CA ILE A 245 -11.40 -4.56 -5.59
C ILE A 245 -12.67 -5.34 -5.94
N ASN A 246 -13.73 -4.64 -6.34
CA ASN A 246 -15.00 -5.29 -6.72
C ASN A 246 -14.84 -6.16 -7.97
N ALA A 247 -14.05 -5.74 -8.97
CA ALA A 247 -13.73 -6.55 -10.13
C ALA A 247 -12.95 -7.83 -9.76
N ALA A 248 -11.96 -7.72 -8.88
CA ALA A 248 -11.21 -8.87 -8.39
C ALA A 248 -12.12 -9.85 -7.59
N ARG A 249 -13.01 -9.31 -6.74
CA ARG A 249 -13.98 -10.12 -5.98
C ARG A 249 -14.96 -10.84 -6.89
N ALA A 250 -15.46 -10.16 -7.92
CA ALA A 250 -16.37 -10.77 -8.92
C ALA A 250 -15.71 -11.94 -9.66
N ALA A 251 -14.37 -11.91 -9.81
CA ALA A 251 -13.59 -13.01 -10.37
C ALA A 251 -13.27 -14.13 -9.34
N GLY A 252 -13.79 -14.04 -8.11
CA GLY A 252 -13.62 -15.06 -7.07
C GLY A 252 -12.40 -14.87 -6.15
N ILE A 253 -11.71 -13.73 -6.20
CA ILE A 253 -10.62 -13.44 -5.26
C ILE A 253 -11.23 -12.94 -3.94
N PRO A 254 -11.03 -13.65 -2.81
CA PRO A 254 -11.59 -13.24 -1.52
C PRO A 254 -10.90 -11.96 -1.02
N PRO A 255 -11.61 -11.07 -0.27
CA PRO A 255 -11.04 -9.84 0.27
C PRO A 255 -9.76 -10.03 1.09
N ALA A 256 -9.64 -11.17 1.78
CA ALA A 256 -8.45 -11.54 2.56
C ALA A 256 -7.16 -11.67 1.71
N ARG A 257 -7.28 -11.84 0.40
CA ARG A 257 -6.15 -11.91 -0.54
C ARG A 257 -5.94 -10.63 -1.35
N ILE A 258 -6.63 -9.54 -1.01
CA ILE A 258 -6.51 -8.26 -1.72
C ILE A 258 -5.99 -7.21 -0.74
N ALA A 259 -4.97 -6.46 -1.13
CA ALA A 259 -4.53 -5.24 -0.49
C ALA A 259 -4.65 -4.05 -1.46
N ALA A 260 -4.81 -2.84 -0.94
CA ALA A 260 -4.96 -1.62 -1.72
C ALA A 260 -3.83 -0.63 -1.46
N ASP A 261 -3.25 -0.06 -2.53
CA ASP A 261 -2.22 0.97 -2.47
C ASP A 261 -2.73 2.26 -3.13
N PRO A 262 -2.75 3.41 -2.43
CA PRO A 262 -3.11 4.71 -3.02
C PRO A 262 -2.16 5.18 -4.11
N GLY A 263 -0.99 4.56 -4.28
CA GLY A 263 -0.04 4.87 -5.34
C GLY A 263 0.55 6.28 -5.22
N LEU A 264 1.13 6.61 -4.05
CA LEU A 264 1.86 7.87 -3.88
C LEU A 264 2.94 8.02 -4.96
N GLY A 265 3.01 9.18 -5.62
CA GLY A 265 3.99 9.45 -6.68
C GLY A 265 3.61 8.99 -8.09
N PHE A 266 2.48 8.29 -8.27
CA PHE A 266 2.02 7.80 -9.57
C PHE A 266 0.87 8.65 -10.12
N GLY A 267 1.17 9.55 -11.05
CA GLY A 267 0.21 10.49 -11.61
C GLY A 267 -0.36 11.46 -10.56
N LYS A 268 0.52 12.06 -9.73
CA LYS A 268 0.12 12.91 -8.59
C LYS A 268 1.13 14.03 -8.36
N THR A 269 0.64 15.25 -8.16
CA THR A 269 1.46 16.41 -7.74
C THR A 269 1.94 16.26 -6.30
N LEU A 270 2.83 17.14 -5.85
CA LEU A 270 3.23 17.24 -4.44
C LEU A 270 1.99 17.39 -3.52
N GLY A 271 1.10 18.34 -3.83
CA GLY A 271 -0.12 18.57 -3.04
C GLY A 271 -1.04 17.35 -3.00
N HIS A 272 -1.20 16.62 -4.12
CA HIS A 272 -1.99 15.38 -4.16
C HIS A 272 -1.40 14.29 -3.25
N ASN A 273 -0.07 14.11 -3.26
CA ASN A 273 0.59 13.13 -2.41
C ASN A 273 0.44 13.44 -0.92
N LEU A 274 0.61 14.72 -0.54
CA LEU A 274 0.44 15.16 0.85
C LEU A 274 -1.01 15.00 1.32
N LYS A 275 -1.99 15.35 0.48
CA LYS A 275 -3.41 15.18 0.79
C LYS A 275 -3.78 13.70 0.98
N LEU A 276 -3.24 12.80 0.16
CA LEU A 276 -3.42 11.35 0.31
C LEU A 276 -2.75 10.85 1.59
N LEU A 277 -1.48 11.19 1.83
CA LEU A 277 -0.74 10.77 3.02
C LEU A 277 -1.45 11.22 4.31
N ALA A 278 -2.02 12.44 4.32
CA ALA A 278 -2.79 12.96 5.45
C ALA A 278 -4.19 12.32 5.60
N SER A 279 -4.64 11.49 4.66
CA SER A 279 -6.01 10.97 4.61
C SER A 279 -6.09 9.46 4.41
N LEU A 280 -5.00 8.72 4.70
CA LEU A 280 -4.92 7.27 4.50
C LEU A 280 -6.00 6.52 5.28
N SER A 281 -6.40 7.02 6.45
CA SER A 281 -7.44 6.44 7.27
C SER A 281 -8.79 6.30 6.55
N LEU A 282 -9.11 7.17 5.58
CA LEU A 282 -10.32 7.05 4.77
C LEU A 282 -10.34 5.75 3.96
N LEU A 283 -9.18 5.28 3.50
CA LEU A 283 -9.07 4.08 2.67
C LEU A 283 -9.41 2.78 3.41
N HIS A 284 -9.48 2.78 4.76
CA HIS A 284 -10.00 1.63 5.50
C HIS A 284 -11.47 1.31 5.16
N GLY A 285 -12.22 2.28 4.63
CA GLY A 285 -13.55 2.07 4.07
C GLY A 285 -13.60 1.09 2.89
N LEU A 286 -12.47 0.78 2.25
CA LEU A 286 -12.33 -0.26 1.22
C LEU A 286 -12.52 -1.69 1.80
N GLY A 287 -12.29 -1.88 3.11
CA GLY A 287 -12.49 -3.16 3.79
C GLY A 287 -11.39 -4.20 3.53
N VAL A 288 -10.26 -3.81 2.97
CA VAL A 288 -9.07 -4.64 2.71
C VAL A 288 -7.84 -4.05 3.39
N PRO A 289 -6.73 -4.80 3.58
CA PRO A 289 -5.45 -4.26 4.01
C PRO A 289 -4.96 -3.11 3.13
N LEU A 290 -4.27 -2.15 3.74
CA LEU A 290 -3.64 -1.04 3.03
C LEU A 290 -2.13 -1.26 2.93
N LEU A 291 -1.58 -1.01 1.72
CA LEU A 291 -0.17 -0.92 1.47
C LEU A 291 0.19 0.52 1.12
N VAL A 292 1.30 1.02 1.62
CA VAL A 292 1.83 2.34 1.26
C VAL A 292 3.31 2.26 0.95
N GLY A 293 3.68 2.69 -0.26
CA GLY A 293 5.05 2.87 -0.71
C GLY A 293 5.38 4.36 -0.86
N ALA A 294 5.99 4.98 0.16
CA ALA A 294 6.41 6.38 0.13
C ALA A 294 7.92 6.54 -0.05
N SER A 295 8.70 5.48 0.19
CA SER A 295 10.17 5.50 0.31
C SER A 295 10.86 6.08 -0.92
N ARG A 296 11.77 7.03 -0.70
CA ARG A 296 12.62 7.74 -1.67
C ARG A 296 11.86 8.50 -2.76
N LYS A 297 10.52 8.68 -2.62
CA LYS A 297 9.69 9.30 -3.68
C LYS A 297 9.95 10.80 -3.82
N ARG A 298 9.75 11.31 -5.06
CA ARG A 298 10.06 12.69 -5.45
C ARG A 298 9.33 13.75 -4.61
N PHE A 299 8.12 13.46 -4.12
CA PHE A 299 7.36 14.40 -3.29
C PHE A 299 8.07 14.70 -1.96
N ILE A 300 8.84 13.74 -1.39
CA ILE A 300 9.64 13.96 -0.19
C ILE A 300 10.76 14.97 -0.49
N GLY A 301 11.48 14.77 -1.61
CA GLY A 301 12.50 15.72 -2.06
C GLY A 301 11.97 17.10 -2.43
N GLY A 302 10.66 17.22 -2.74
CA GLY A 302 10.01 18.50 -3.00
C GLY A 302 9.69 19.32 -1.75
N LEU A 303 9.81 18.73 -0.56
CA LEU A 303 9.63 19.39 0.75
C LEU A 303 10.94 19.84 1.38
N GLY A 304 12.07 19.36 0.85
CA GLY A 304 13.40 19.65 1.37
C GLY A 304 14.44 19.61 0.24
N GLU A 305 15.72 19.63 0.59
CA GLU A 305 16.83 19.66 -0.38
C GLU A 305 17.19 18.30 -0.97
N GLY A 306 16.36 17.26 -0.79
CA GLY A 306 16.62 15.88 -1.17
C GLY A 306 16.58 15.63 -2.69
N LYS A 307 17.59 16.12 -3.44
CA LYS A 307 17.74 15.86 -4.88
C LYS A 307 18.06 14.38 -5.15
N ASP A 308 18.98 13.80 -4.39
CA ASP A 308 19.33 12.39 -4.44
C ASP A 308 18.22 11.54 -3.75
N PRO A 309 17.76 10.45 -4.37
CA PRO A 309 16.82 9.52 -3.72
C PRO A 309 17.29 9.04 -2.34
N ARG A 310 18.57 8.76 -2.14
CA ARG A 310 19.12 8.31 -0.84
C ARG A 310 19.04 9.38 0.25
N SER A 311 19.22 10.65 -0.09
CA SER A 311 19.07 11.75 0.87
C SER A 311 17.64 11.93 1.38
N ARG A 312 16.67 11.23 0.82
CA ARG A 312 15.25 11.25 1.24
C ARG A 312 14.90 10.22 2.31
N GLU A 313 15.87 9.46 2.84
CA GLU A 313 15.58 8.42 3.84
C GLU A 313 14.92 8.97 5.11
N PRO A 314 15.38 10.07 5.73
CA PRO A 314 14.69 10.62 6.89
C PRO A 314 13.21 10.97 6.64
N GLY A 315 12.92 11.54 5.46
CA GLY A 315 11.55 11.82 5.03
C GLY A 315 10.75 10.55 4.69
N SER A 316 11.43 9.48 4.24
CA SER A 316 10.81 8.18 3.98
C SER A 316 10.34 7.53 5.29
N HIS A 317 11.18 7.56 6.35
CA HIS A 317 10.83 7.09 7.68
C HIS A 317 9.66 7.89 8.28
N ALA A 318 9.70 9.23 8.16
CA ALA A 318 8.60 10.09 8.60
C ALA A 318 7.28 9.75 7.90
N ALA A 319 7.31 9.52 6.58
CA ALA A 319 6.13 9.11 5.82
C ALA A 319 5.63 7.70 6.19
N ALA A 320 6.53 6.77 6.52
CA ALA A 320 6.17 5.44 7.02
C ALA A 320 5.47 5.52 8.38
N ILE A 321 5.99 6.33 9.33
CA ILE A 321 5.33 6.58 10.62
C ILE A 321 3.97 7.24 10.43
N ALA A 322 3.87 8.26 9.54
CA ALA A 322 2.60 8.92 9.25
C ALA A 322 1.57 7.95 8.64
N ALA A 323 1.99 6.94 7.88
CA ALA A 323 1.12 5.89 7.38
C ALA A 323 0.73 4.90 8.50
N ALA A 324 1.69 4.42 9.28
CA ALA A 324 1.47 3.51 10.40
C ALA A 324 0.52 4.11 11.44
N SER A 325 0.67 5.40 11.77
CA SER A 325 -0.21 6.11 12.72
C SER A 325 -1.66 6.22 12.25
N GLN A 326 -1.94 5.99 10.99
CA GLN A 326 -3.29 5.91 10.43
C GLN A 326 -3.74 4.46 10.16
N GLY A 327 -3.05 3.46 10.73
CA GLY A 327 -3.44 2.06 10.67
C GLY A 327 -3.09 1.35 9.36
N VAL A 328 -2.16 1.86 8.56
CA VAL A 328 -1.66 1.16 7.36
C VAL A 328 -0.93 -0.11 7.79
N GLN A 329 -1.26 -1.23 7.16
CA GLN A 329 -0.77 -2.54 7.55
C GLN A 329 0.55 -2.94 6.86
N ILE A 330 0.81 -2.47 5.64
CA ILE A 330 2.01 -2.87 4.88
C ILE A 330 2.75 -1.63 4.41
N LEU A 331 4.02 -1.53 4.77
CA LEU A 331 4.90 -0.42 4.41
C LEU A 331 5.97 -0.92 3.43
N ARG A 332 5.90 -0.45 2.17
CA ARG A 332 6.85 -0.82 1.13
C ARG A 332 8.02 0.15 1.11
N VAL A 333 9.21 -0.31 1.47
CA VAL A 333 10.38 0.53 1.78
C VAL A 333 11.68 -0.01 1.16
N HIS A 334 12.66 0.89 0.91
CA HIS A 334 14.01 0.50 0.52
C HIS A 334 14.87 0.22 1.75
N ASP A 335 14.80 1.08 2.77
CA ASP A 335 15.53 0.94 4.02
C ASP A 335 14.63 0.26 5.07
N VAL A 336 14.75 -1.06 5.16
CA VAL A 336 13.99 -1.87 6.13
C VAL A 336 14.55 -1.66 7.53
N GLU A 337 15.88 -1.61 7.71
CA GLU A 337 16.52 -1.46 9.01
C GLU A 337 16.11 -0.15 9.70
N GLY A 338 16.31 1.00 9.02
CA GLY A 338 15.96 2.31 9.57
C GLY A 338 14.45 2.46 9.77
N THR A 339 13.62 1.90 8.89
CA THR A 339 12.15 1.92 9.06
C THR A 339 11.72 1.06 10.25
N SER A 340 12.32 -0.13 10.44
CA SER A 340 12.07 -1.00 11.59
C SER A 340 12.40 -0.29 12.90
N GLN A 341 13.58 0.34 12.97
CA GLN A 341 14.00 1.11 14.14
C GLN A 341 13.05 2.28 14.42
N ALA A 342 12.65 3.04 13.39
CA ALA A 342 11.73 4.17 13.53
C ALA A 342 10.35 3.72 14.05
N LEU A 343 9.82 2.59 13.55
CA LEU A 343 8.58 2.00 14.03
C LEU A 343 8.70 1.49 15.47
N ALA A 344 9.83 0.90 15.86
CA ALA A 344 10.07 0.44 17.22
C ALA A 344 10.04 1.61 18.22
N VAL A 345 10.73 2.71 17.90
CA VAL A 345 10.73 3.93 18.74
C VAL A 345 9.33 4.51 18.83
N TRP A 346 8.63 4.66 17.69
CA TRP A 346 7.27 5.17 17.68
C TRP A 346 6.34 4.32 18.54
N ARG A 347 6.34 2.99 18.37
CA ARG A 347 5.50 2.08 19.18
C ARG A 347 5.82 2.17 20.67
N ALA A 348 7.10 2.15 21.05
CA ALA A 348 7.51 2.23 22.43
C ALA A 348 7.06 3.54 23.11
N SER A 349 6.99 4.65 22.35
CA SER A 349 6.50 5.95 22.87
C SER A 349 5.00 5.99 23.11
N LEU A 350 4.22 5.07 22.51
CA LEU A 350 2.77 5.03 22.62
C LEU A 350 2.27 4.12 23.78
N LEU A 351 3.14 3.27 24.31
CA LEU A 351 2.80 2.28 25.34
C LEU A 351 3.06 2.77 26.77
N ARG A 352 3.40 4.06 26.96
CA ARG A 352 3.71 4.64 28.27
C ARG A 352 2.68 5.64 28.75
#